data_20d4bbd372f44f23e08a59808e8813a6
#
_entry.id   20d4bbd372f44f23e08a59808e8813a6
#
_cell.length_a   1.000
_cell.length_b   1.000
_cell.length_c   1.000
_cell.angle_alpha   90.00
_cell.angle_beta   90.00
_cell.angle_gamma   90.00
#
_symmetry.space_group_name_H-M   'P 1'
#
loop_
_entity.id
_entity.type
_entity.pdbx_description
1 polymer ?
#
loop_
_entity_poly.entity_id
_entity_poly.type
_entity_poly.pdbx_seq_one_letter_code
_entity_poly.pdbx_strand_id
1 'polypeptide(L)'
;MLNKQAKTLTPKQTQRLLDHVGHTRYPDRNRVIVLLSFKAGLRAVEIAGLRWSMVTDASGELADHIALPNRVAKGKSGGRTIPMNAELHAALLALREVVPDKVRADWPIAYSERGGYSAASIVNLFDRWYRELGFQGASSHSGRRTFITAAAIEPIRTPAMHHVEEQGRQAARAPECLEIMSRLPFSAFPWSTKKCASALFRRAADAL
;
A
#
# COMPACT_ATOMS: atom_id res chain seq x y z
N MET A 1 -5.29 -34.02 1.94
CA MET A 1 -4.04 -33.24 1.68
C MET A 1 -4.34 -31.78 1.96
N LEU A 2 -3.77 -31.21 3.02
CA LEU A 2 -3.89 -29.79 3.29
C LEU A 2 -3.26 -29.02 2.12
N ASN A 3 -4.07 -28.26 1.41
CA ASN A 3 -3.64 -27.42 0.29
C ASN A 3 -2.45 -26.57 0.74
N LYS A 4 -1.27 -26.71 0.09
CA LYS A 4 -0.07 -25.92 0.36
C LYS A 4 -0.28 -24.47 -0.07
N GLN A 5 -1.10 -23.75 0.69
CA GLN A 5 -1.29 -22.33 0.44
C GLN A 5 -0.02 -21.56 0.84
N ALA A 6 0.42 -20.62 -0.01
CA ALA A 6 1.53 -19.74 0.30
C ALA A 6 1.29 -19.00 1.63
N LYS A 7 2.26 -18.96 2.52
CA LYS A 7 2.16 -18.22 3.80
C LYS A 7 2.17 -16.72 3.56
N THR A 8 1.43 -15.98 4.38
CA THR A 8 1.55 -14.52 4.46
C THR A 8 2.81 -14.14 5.22
N LEU A 9 3.39 -12.98 4.91
CA LEU A 9 4.54 -12.44 5.64
C LEU A 9 4.09 -11.39 6.65
N THR A 10 4.74 -11.38 7.81
CA THR A 10 4.59 -10.30 8.80
C THR A 10 5.26 -9.01 8.32
N PRO A 11 4.90 -7.84 8.86
CA PRO A 11 5.58 -6.57 8.52
C PRO A 11 7.10 -6.65 8.71
N LYS A 12 7.57 -7.29 9.79
CA LYS A 12 9.01 -7.48 10.06
C LYS A 12 9.69 -8.36 8.99
N GLN A 13 9.02 -9.42 8.52
CA GLN A 13 9.54 -10.27 7.45
C GLN A 13 9.54 -9.54 6.10
N THR A 14 8.51 -8.72 5.83
CA THR A 14 8.47 -7.89 4.62
C THR A 14 9.62 -6.88 4.61
N GLN A 15 9.90 -6.24 5.74
CA GLN A 15 11.04 -5.32 5.86
C GLN A 15 12.37 -6.05 5.62
N ARG A 16 12.59 -7.20 6.24
CA ARG A 16 13.79 -8.02 5.99
C ARG A 16 13.97 -8.40 4.52
N LEU A 17 12.86 -8.66 3.81
CA LEU A 17 12.91 -8.92 2.37
C LEU A 17 13.32 -7.67 1.59
N LEU A 18 12.78 -6.50 1.93
CA LEU A 18 13.14 -5.22 1.30
C LEU A 18 14.61 -4.85 1.56
N ASP A 19 15.09 -5.07 2.77
CA ASP A 19 16.50 -4.85 3.13
C ASP A 19 17.41 -5.80 2.33
N HIS A 20 17.05 -7.08 2.26
CA HIS A 20 17.81 -8.07 1.51
C HIS A 20 17.93 -7.73 0.02
N VAL A 21 16.82 -7.38 -0.64
CA VAL A 21 16.86 -7.03 -2.07
C VAL A 21 17.61 -5.73 -2.34
N GLY A 22 17.71 -4.84 -1.35
CA GLY A 22 18.54 -3.62 -1.40
C GLY A 22 20.03 -3.89 -1.54
N HIS A 23 20.51 -5.07 -1.17
CA HIS A 23 21.91 -5.49 -1.29
C HIS A 23 22.19 -6.37 -2.53
N THR A 24 21.21 -6.53 -3.42
CA THR A 24 21.37 -7.33 -4.64
C THR A 24 21.89 -6.51 -5.80
N ARG A 25 22.32 -7.16 -6.90
CA ARG A 25 22.91 -6.49 -8.09
C ARG A 25 22.03 -5.39 -8.70
N TYR A 26 20.67 -5.47 -8.56
CA TYR A 26 19.72 -4.49 -9.10
C TYR A 26 18.72 -4.07 -8.01
N PRO A 27 19.16 -3.29 -7.01
CA PRO A 27 18.38 -3.02 -5.81
C PRO A 27 17.05 -2.32 -6.12
N ASP A 28 17.06 -1.25 -6.89
CA ASP A 28 15.86 -0.44 -7.17
C ASP A 28 14.80 -1.23 -7.93
N ARG A 29 15.19 -1.96 -8.97
CA ARG A 29 14.30 -2.85 -9.71
C ARG A 29 13.72 -3.95 -8.80
N ASN A 30 14.57 -4.59 -7.99
CA ASN A 30 14.13 -5.69 -7.12
C ASN A 30 13.22 -5.18 -6.01
N ARG A 31 13.49 -3.99 -5.47
CA ARG A 31 12.58 -3.29 -4.55
C ARG A 31 11.21 -3.05 -5.17
N VAL A 32 11.17 -2.51 -6.39
CA VAL A 32 9.91 -2.30 -7.13
C VAL A 32 9.15 -3.62 -7.32
N ILE A 33 9.82 -4.71 -7.72
CA ILE A 33 9.19 -6.03 -7.88
C ILE A 33 8.53 -6.51 -6.57
N VAL A 34 9.21 -6.37 -5.44
CA VAL A 34 8.66 -6.72 -4.12
C VAL A 34 7.44 -5.84 -3.82
N LEU A 35 7.56 -4.52 -3.94
CA LEU A 35 6.48 -3.60 -3.64
C LEU A 35 5.25 -3.79 -4.54
N LEU A 36 5.42 -4.10 -5.82
CA LEU A 36 4.31 -4.45 -6.71
C LEU A 36 3.51 -5.67 -6.21
N SER A 37 4.19 -6.64 -5.62
CA SER A 37 3.52 -7.81 -5.02
C SER A 37 2.85 -7.49 -3.68
N PHE A 38 3.51 -6.73 -2.80
CA PHE A 38 3.07 -6.50 -1.41
C PHE A 38 2.17 -5.27 -1.23
N LYS A 39 2.31 -4.21 -2.07
CA LYS A 39 1.55 -2.95 -1.95
C LYS A 39 0.50 -2.76 -3.04
N ALA A 40 0.64 -3.42 -4.18
CA ALA A 40 -0.36 -3.42 -5.27
C ALA A 40 -1.01 -4.79 -5.49
N GLY A 41 -0.54 -5.83 -4.80
CA GLY A 41 -1.10 -7.18 -4.85
C GLY A 41 -1.00 -7.84 -6.23
N LEU A 42 0.00 -7.51 -7.05
CA LEU A 42 0.17 -8.05 -8.39
C LEU A 42 0.65 -9.52 -8.36
N ARG A 43 0.20 -10.29 -9.34
CA ARG A 43 0.69 -11.65 -9.61
C ARG A 43 2.01 -11.59 -10.38
N ALA A 44 2.81 -12.65 -10.33
CA ALA A 44 4.08 -12.74 -11.06
C ALA A 44 3.92 -12.46 -12.58
N VAL A 45 2.84 -12.93 -13.19
CA VAL A 45 2.55 -12.67 -14.62
C VAL A 45 2.22 -11.20 -14.86
N GLU A 46 1.51 -10.54 -13.94
CA GLU A 46 1.16 -9.12 -14.02
C GLU A 46 2.40 -8.25 -13.84
N ILE A 47 3.27 -8.60 -12.90
CA ILE A 47 4.57 -7.93 -12.69
C ILE A 47 5.46 -8.06 -13.93
N ALA A 48 5.56 -9.25 -14.50
CA ALA A 48 6.35 -9.49 -15.71
C ALA A 48 5.83 -8.72 -16.93
N GLY A 49 4.51 -8.56 -17.04
CA GLY A 49 3.86 -7.82 -18.13
C GLY A 49 3.77 -6.32 -17.92
N LEU A 50 4.16 -5.80 -16.75
CA LEU A 50 4.02 -4.37 -16.43
C LEU A 50 5.00 -3.53 -17.23
N ARG A 51 4.49 -2.45 -17.85
CA ARG A 51 5.26 -1.49 -18.67
C ARG A 51 5.13 -0.09 -18.11
N TRP A 52 6.06 0.79 -18.48
CA TRP A 52 6.02 2.19 -18.02
C TRP A 52 4.73 2.90 -18.43
N SER A 53 4.18 2.67 -19.63
CA SER A 53 2.88 3.21 -20.05
C SER A 53 1.69 2.84 -19.17
N MET A 54 1.83 1.86 -18.28
CA MET A 54 0.78 1.42 -17.36
C MET A 54 0.85 2.12 -15.99
N VAL A 55 1.93 2.86 -15.74
CA VAL A 55 2.20 3.59 -14.49
C VAL A 55 2.48 5.07 -14.71
N THR A 56 2.45 5.53 -15.97
CA THR A 56 2.63 6.94 -16.35
C THR A 56 1.34 7.50 -16.94
N ASP A 57 1.17 8.81 -16.80
CA ASP A 57 0.10 9.57 -17.43
C ASP A 57 0.42 9.97 -18.88
N ALA A 58 -0.43 10.79 -19.49
CA ALA A 58 -0.26 11.27 -20.87
C ALA A 58 0.93 12.26 -21.03
N SER A 59 1.39 12.88 -19.95
CA SER A 59 2.58 13.76 -19.94
C SER A 59 3.89 12.95 -19.78
N GLY A 60 3.77 11.65 -19.49
CA GLY A 60 4.91 10.77 -19.22
C GLY A 60 5.38 10.80 -17.76
N GLU A 61 4.66 11.51 -16.87
CA GLU A 61 4.95 11.51 -15.45
C GLU A 61 4.30 10.31 -14.75
N LEU A 62 4.80 9.94 -13.56
CA LEU A 62 4.22 8.84 -12.79
C LEU A 62 2.81 9.21 -12.31
N ALA A 63 1.86 8.32 -12.62
CA ALA A 63 0.47 8.45 -12.22
C ALA A 63 0.27 7.94 -10.78
N ASP A 64 -0.83 8.36 -10.13
CA ASP A 64 -1.23 7.87 -8.79
C ASP A 64 -1.80 6.45 -8.82
N HIS A 65 -1.88 5.83 -9.99
CA HIS A 65 -2.50 4.51 -10.17
C HIS A 65 -1.76 3.68 -11.23
N ILE A 66 -1.94 2.37 -11.13
CA ILE A 66 -1.47 1.39 -12.12
C ILE A 66 -2.66 1.00 -13.00
N ALA A 67 -2.57 1.25 -14.30
CA ALA A 67 -3.57 0.83 -15.28
C ALA A 67 -3.18 -0.53 -15.87
N LEU A 68 -3.81 -1.61 -15.42
CA LEU A 68 -3.58 -2.96 -15.94
C LEU A 68 -4.58 -3.28 -17.05
N PRO A 69 -4.18 -3.34 -18.33
CA PRO A 69 -5.07 -3.75 -19.41
C PRO A 69 -5.40 -5.25 -19.33
N ASN A 70 -6.52 -5.65 -19.93
CA ASN A 70 -7.01 -7.02 -19.88
C ASN A 70 -5.99 -8.07 -20.37
N ARG A 71 -5.15 -7.73 -21.34
CA ARG A 71 -4.09 -8.61 -21.87
C ARG A 71 -3.02 -9.00 -20.83
N VAL A 72 -2.81 -8.17 -19.80
CA VAL A 72 -1.84 -8.39 -18.72
C VAL A 72 -2.51 -8.97 -17.49
N ALA A 73 -3.77 -8.59 -17.23
CA ALA A 73 -4.57 -9.14 -16.15
C ALA A 73 -4.96 -10.59 -16.46
N LYS A 74 -4.79 -11.49 -15.50
CA LYS A 74 -5.27 -12.88 -15.64
C LYS A 74 -6.80 -12.90 -15.50
N GLY A 75 -7.53 -12.99 -16.60
CA GLY A 75 -9.00 -13.11 -16.62
C GLY A 75 -9.60 -12.42 -17.85
N LYS A 76 -10.86 -12.75 -18.16
CA LYS A 76 -11.61 -12.17 -19.28
C LYS A 76 -12.46 -10.95 -18.89
N SER A 77 -12.33 -10.47 -17.66
CA SER A 77 -13.23 -9.50 -17.01
C SER A 77 -12.82 -8.03 -17.17
N GLY A 78 -12.03 -7.69 -18.18
CA GLY A 78 -11.57 -6.32 -18.42
C GLY A 78 -10.27 -5.97 -17.66
N GLY A 79 -9.71 -4.79 -17.97
CA GLY A 79 -8.59 -4.21 -17.25
C GLY A 79 -9.01 -3.74 -15.85
N ARG A 80 -8.03 -3.42 -15.00
CA ARG A 80 -8.28 -2.83 -13.68
C ARG A 80 -7.30 -1.71 -13.38
N THR A 81 -7.77 -0.73 -12.63
CA THR A 81 -6.95 0.35 -12.07
C THR A 81 -6.68 0.05 -10.60
N ILE A 82 -5.44 0.19 -10.17
CA ILE A 82 -5.01 -0.06 -8.79
C ILE A 82 -4.38 1.23 -8.27
N PRO A 83 -4.87 1.80 -7.16
CA PRO A 83 -4.24 2.96 -6.53
C PRO A 83 -2.78 2.66 -6.18
N MET A 84 -1.88 3.61 -6.44
CA MET A 84 -0.46 3.45 -6.17
C MET A 84 -0.15 3.88 -4.75
N ASN A 85 0.45 2.97 -3.97
CA ASN A 85 0.92 3.28 -2.63
C ASN A 85 2.14 4.21 -2.71
N ALA A 86 2.27 5.16 -1.77
CA ALA A 86 3.35 6.16 -1.74
C ALA A 86 4.76 5.55 -1.75
N GLU A 87 4.96 4.43 -1.04
CA GLU A 87 6.26 3.73 -1.03
C GLU A 87 6.60 3.12 -2.39
N LEU A 88 5.61 2.56 -3.09
CA LEU A 88 5.77 2.05 -4.45
C LEU A 88 6.03 3.19 -5.45
N HIS A 89 5.33 4.30 -5.31
CA HIS A 89 5.51 5.49 -6.15
C HIS A 89 6.95 6.02 -6.02
N ALA A 90 7.45 6.19 -4.79
CA ALA A 90 8.83 6.62 -4.54
C ALA A 90 9.88 5.64 -5.11
N ALA A 91 9.63 4.32 -5.00
CA ALA A 91 10.52 3.32 -5.55
C ALA A 91 10.54 3.32 -7.10
N LEU A 92 9.42 3.60 -7.75
CA LEU A 92 9.35 3.75 -9.21
C LEU A 92 10.07 5.01 -9.68
N LEU A 93 9.97 6.12 -8.94
CA LEU A 93 10.75 7.35 -9.20
C LEU A 93 12.25 7.05 -9.13
N ALA A 94 12.71 6.43 -8.04
CA ALA A 94 14.11 6.06 -7.88
C ALA A 94 14.61 5.14 -9.02
N LEU A 95 13.81 4.15 -9.41
CA LEU A 95 14.15 3.29 -10.54
C LEU A 95 14.22 4.06 -11.85
N ARG A 96 13.35 5.05 -12.08
CA ARG A 96 13.35 5.89 -13.28
C ARG A 96 14.64 6.69 -13.41
N GLU A 97 15.16 7.23 -12.31
CA GLU A 97 16.42 7.99 -12.28
C GLU A 97 17.64 7.11 -12.58
N VAL A 98 17.64 5.87 -12.09
CA VAL A 98 18.77 4.93 -12.31
C VAL A 98 18.84 4.41 -13.75
N VAL A 99 17.71 4.37 -14.47
CA VAL A 99 17.62 3.76 -15.80
C VAL A 99 16.88 4.64 -16.82
N PRO A 100 17.28 5.92 -17.00
CA PRO A 100 16.54 6.87 -17.84
C PRO A 100 16.37 6.38 -19.29
N ASP A 101 17.37 5.70 -19.84
CA ASP A 101 17.34 5.18 -21.22
C ASP A 101 16.32 4.05 -21.44
N LYS A 102 15.85 3.43 -20.36
CA LYS A 102 14.87 2.35 -20.37
C LYS A 102 13.45 2.81 -20.03
N VAL A 103 13.26 4.08 -19.73
CA VAL A 103 11.95 4.67 -19.45
C VAL A 103 11.25 5.03 -20.76
N ARG A 104 10.79 4.01 -21.47
CA ARG A 104 9.97 4.13 -22.67
C ARG A 104 8.62 3.48 -22.41
N ALA A 105 7.57 3.99 -23.03
CA ALA A 105 6.19 3.55 -22.81
C ALA A 105 6.00 2.02 -22.91
N ASP A 106 6.66 1.38 -23.84
CA ASP A 106 6.61 -0.05 -24.12
C ASP A 106 7.62 -0.89 -23.34
N TRP A 107 8.59 -0.24 -22.62
CA TRP A 107 9.63 -0.96 -21.90
C TRP A 107 9.10 -1.59 -20.61
N PRO A 108 9.48 -2.85 -20.30
CA PRO A 108 9.06 -3.52 -19.07
C PRO A 108 9.74 -2.91 -17.83
N ILE A 109 8.97 -2.76 -16.74
CA ILE A 109 9.49 -2.31 -15.45
C ILE A 109 10.36 -3.41 -14.80
N ALA A 110 9.91 -4.66 -14.89
CA ALA A 110 10.68 -5.83 -14.45
C ALA A 110 11.52 -6.37 -15.62
N TYR A 111 12.79 -6.05 -15.66
CA TYR A 111 13.69 -6.38 -16.77
C TYR A 111 14.99 -7.06 -16.30
N SER A 112 15.65 -7.73 -17.26
CA SER A 112 17.03 -8.22 -17.17
C SER A 112 17.91 -7.58 -18.23
N GLU A 113 19.17 -7.94 -18.30
CA GLU A 113 20.08 -7.52 -19.39
C GLU A 113 19.59 -7.96 -20.78
N ARG A 114 18.85 -9.08 -20.82
CA ARG A 114 18.31 -9.67 -22.05
C ARG A 114 16.90 -9.16 -22.42
N GLY A 115 16.33 -8.22 -21.65
CA GLY A 115 14.96 -7.70 -21.84
C GLY A 115 14.05 -7.96 -20.67
N GLY A 116 12.72 -7.93 -20.89
CA GLY A 116 11.73 -8.12 -19.85
C GLY A 116 11.77 -9.51 -19.19
N TYR A 117 11.44 -9.57 -17.91
CA TYR A 117 11.29 -10.84 -17.22
C TYR A 117 10.05 -11.60 -17.68
N SER A 118 10.16 -12.93 -17.73
CA SER A 118 9.00 -13.82 -17.79
C SER A 118 8.36 -13.98 -16.40
N ALA A 119 7.11 -14.47 -16.37
CA ALA A 119 6.46 -14.82 -15.11
C ALA A 119 7.27 -15.84 -14.30
N ALA A 120 7.87 -16.82 -14.97
CA ALA A 120 8.75 -17.82 -14.33
C ALA A 120 10.01 -17.18 -13.72
N SER A 121 10.59 -16.18 -14.38
CA SER A 121 11.74 -15.43 -13.84
C SER A 121 11.37 -14.70 -12.55
N ILE A 122 10.19 -14.06 -12.49
CA ILE A 122 9.68 -13.41 -11.26
C ILE A 122 9.46 -14.44 -10.15
N VAL A 123 8.85 -15.60 -10.46
CA VAL A 123 8.66 -16.68 -9.48
C VAL A 123 10.01 -17.13 -8.91
N ASN A 124 11.00 -17.37 -9.78
CA ASN A 124 12.35 -17.82 -9.38
C ASN A 124 13.09 -16.77 -8.54
N LEU A 125 12.88 -15.45 -8.80
CA LEU A 125 13.44 -14.37 -7.96
C LEU A 125 12.89 -14.47 -6.53
N PHE A 126 11.57 -14.53 -6.37
CA PHE A 126 10.96 -14.67 -5.06
C PHE A 126 11.37 -15.93 -4.34
N ASP A 127 11.41 -17.08 -5.03
CA ASP A 127 11.84 -18.34 -4.45
C ASP A 127 13.29 -18.28 -3.94
N ARG A 128 14.19 -17.66 -4.71
CA ARG A 128 15.58 -17.42 -4.30
C ARG A 128 15.65 -16.57 -3.04
N TRP A 129 15.03 -15.40 -3.02
CA TRP A 129 15.06 -14.48 -1.87
C TRP A 129 14.46 -15.09 -0.62
N TYR A 130 13.35 -15.84 -0.74
CA TYR A 130 12.75 -16.51 0.41
C TYR A 130 13.62 -17.65 0.95
N ARG A 131 14.31 -18.37 0.07
CA ARG A 131 15.27 -19.41 0.47
C ARG A 131 16.48 -18.81 1.18
N GLU A 132 17.05 -17.74 0.66
CA GLU A 132 18.18 -17.01 1.27
C GLU A 132 17.83 -16.43 2.64
N LEU A 133 16.57 -16.00 2.84
CA LEU A 133 16.06 -15.50 4.11
C LEU A 133 15.51 -16.58 5.07
N GLY A 134 15.47 -17.85 4.64
CA GLY A 134 14.92 -18.95 5.43
C GLY A 134 13.40 -18.92 5.61
N PHE A 135 12.64 -18.27 4.70
CA PHE A 135 11.18 -18.15 4.80
C PHE A 135 10.49 -19.40 4.26
N GLN A 136 10.31 -20.40 5.13
CA GLN A 136 9.68 -21.67 4.76
C GLN A 136 8.18 -21.53 4.49
N GLY A 137 7.73 -22.05 3.33
CA GLY A 137 6.33 -22.03 2.90
C GLY A 137 5.90 -20.71 2.28
N ALA A 138 6.82 -19.74 2.12
CA ALA A 138 6.61 -18.56 1.29
C ALA A 138 6.80 -18.91 -0.19
N SER A 139 6.09 -18.19 -1.07
CA SER A 139 6.20 -18.33 -2.53
C SER A 139 5.89 -16.97 -3.19
N SER A 140 5.99 -16.87 -4.52
CA SER A 140 5.63 -15.69 -5.29
C SER A 140 4.18 -15.18 -5.05
N HIS A 141 3.31 -16.01 -4.45
CA HIS A 141 1.94 -15.63 -4.07
C HIS A 141 1.86 -15.00 -2.67
N SER A 142 2.91 -15.09 -1.86
CA SER A 142 2.91 -14.61 -0.46
C SER A 142 2.69 -13.11 -0.37
N GLY A 143 3.32 -12.30 -1.23
CA GLY A 143 3.13 -10.86 -1.26
C GLY A 143 1.68 -10.48 -1.53
N ARG A 144 1.09 -11.03 -2.59
CA ARG A 144 -0.33 -10.78 -2.91
C ARG A 144 -1.27 -11.25 -1.79
N ARG A 145 -1.01 -12.40 -1.16
CA ARG A 145 -1.83 -12.84 -0.01
C ARG A 145 -1.70 -11.88 1.16
N THR A 146 -0.50 -11.44 1.48
CA THR A 146 -0.25 -10.44 2.54
C THR A 146 -1.02 -9.15 2.25
N PHE A 147 -0.98 -8.65 1.01
CA PHE A 147 -1.75 -7.49 0.57
C PHE A 147 -3.26 -7.68 0.75
N ILE A 148 -3.82 -8.78 0.26
CA ILE A 148 -5.27 -9.06 0.35
C ILE A 148 -5.69 -9.21 1.82
N THR A 149 -4.89 -9.89 2.65
CA THR A 149 -5.19 -10.06 4.08
C THR A 149 -5.16 -8.72 4.80
N ALA A 150 -4.17 -7.86 4.54
CA ALA A 150 -4.11 -6.52 5.12
C ALA A 150 -5.32 -5.67 4.70
N ALA A 151 -5.64 -5.64 3.40
CA ALA A 151 -6.78 -4.91 2.87
C ALA A 151 -8.14 -5.41 3.41
N ALA A 152 -8.26 -6.69 3.76
CA ALA A 152 -9.47 -7.24 4.37
C ALA A 152 -9.60 -6.89 5.85
N ILE A 153 -8.50 -6.62 6.55
CA ILE A 153 -8.48 -6.26 7.97
C ILE A 153 -8.70 -4.74 8.16
N GLU A 154 -8.23 -3.89 7.25
CA GLU A 154 -8.39 -2.43 7.35
C GLU A 154 -9.85 -1.94 7.44
N PRO A 155 -10.83 -2.46 6.69
CA PRO A 155 -12.24 -2.07 6.84
C PRO A 155 -12.86 -2.45 8.19
N ILE A 156 -12.28 -3.43 8.90
CA ILE A 156 -12.73 -3.84 10.25
C ILE A 156 -12.20 -2.85 11.30
N ARG A 157 -11.15 -2.11 11.02
CA ARG A 157 -10.77 -0.89 11.73
C ARG A 157 -11.63 0.26 11.23
N THR A 158 -12.86 0.30 11.70
CA THR A 158 -13.91 1.25 11.31
C THR A 158 -13.41 2.71 11.24
N PRO A 159 -13.88 3.50 10.27
CA PRO A 159 -13.63 4.96 10.17
C PRO A 159 -13.94 5.73 11.46
N ALA A 160 -14.80 5.19 12.33
CA ALA A 160 -15.11 5.73 13.64
C ALA A 160 -13.91 5.83 14.60
N MET A 161 -12.93 4.92 14.51
CA MET A 161 -11.75 4.96 15.41
C MET A 161 -10.69 5.98 14.97
N HIS A 162 -10.49 6.19 13.67
CA HIS A 162 -9.60 7.26 13.19
C HIS A 162 -10.14 8.64 13.51
N HIS A 163 -11.46 8.83 13.40
CA HIS A 163 -12.08 10.12 13.70
C HIS A 163 -12.05 10.43 15.21
N VAL A 164 -12.12 9.43 16.07
CA VAL A 164 -12.02 9.58 17.53
C VAL A 164 -10.58 9.83 17.98
N GLU A 165 -9.58 9.18 17.37
CA GLU A 165 -8.16 9.46 17.69
C GLU A 165 -7.71 10.84 17.20
N GLU A 166 -8.16 11.28 16.05
CA GLU A 166 -7.83 12.59 15.49
C GLU A 166 -8.52 13.73 16.23
N GLN A 167 -9.79 13.53 16.62
CA GLN A 167 -10.50 14.46 17.49
C GLN A 167 -9.92 14.48 18.92
N GLY A 168 -9.47 13.36 19.45
CA GLY A 168 -8.79 13.28 20.74
C GLY A 168 -7.44 14.02 20.73
N ARG A 169 -6.69 13.97 19.63
CA ARG A 169 -5.41 14.71 19.47
C ARG A 169 -5.61 16.20 19.25
N GLN A 170 -6.69 16.60 18.57
CA GLN A 170 -7.05 18.03 18.39
C GLN A 170 -7.61 18.63 19.67
N ALA A 171 -8.42 17.90 20.43
CA ALA A 171 -8.90 18.34 21.74
C ALA A 171 -7.77 18.51 22.78
N ALA A 172 -6.73 17.67 22.72
CA ALA A 172 -5.56 17.80 23.58
C ALA A 172 -4.62 18.97 23.22
N ARG A 173 -4.76 19.56 22.01
CA ARG A 173 -3.94 20.69 21.53
C ARG A 173 -4.59 22.06 21.64
N ALA A 174 -5.83 22.16 22.10
CA ALA A 174 -6.56 23.42 22.20
C ALA A 174 -7.04 23.71 23.64
N PRO A 175 -6.16 24.13 24.55
CA PRO A 175 -6.60 24.56 25.90
C PRO A 175 -7.50 25.81 25.88
N GLU A 176 -7.48 26.61 24.79
CA GLU A 176 -8.23 27.86 24.70
C GLU A 176 -9.73 27.69 24.34
N CYS A 177 -10.14 26.57 23.74
CA CYS A 177 -11.55 26.34 23.36
C CYS A 177 -12.48 26.08 24.54
N LEU A 178 -11.98 25.55 25.65
CA LEU A 178 -12.78 25.28 26.86
C LEU A 178 -13.21 26.57 27.59
N GLU A 179 -12.39 27.61 27.51
CA GLU A 179 -12.66 28.90 28.19
C GLU A 179 -13.69 29.74 27.43
N ILE A 180 -13.75 29.61 26.09
CA ILE A 180 -14.73 30.29 25.24
C ILE A 180 -16.11 29.64 25.34
N MET A 181 -16.19 28.33 25.47
CA MET A 181 -17.45 27.56 25.57
C MET A 181 -18.18 27.78 26.92
N SER A 182 -17.47 28.15 28.00
CA SER A 182 -18.08 28.44 29.30
C SER A 182 -18.81 29.79 29.36
N ARG A 183 -18.60 30.67 28.38
CA ARG A 183 -19.13 32.04 28.35
C ARG A 183 -20.33 32.25 27.42
N LEU A 184 -20.72 31.23 26.63
CA LEU A 184 -21.84 31.36 25.68
C LEU A 184 -23.12 30.71 26.20
N PRO A 185 -24.28 31.36 26.06
CA PRO A 185 -25.58 30.79 26.52
C PRO A 185 -25.97 29.62 25.61
N PHE A 186 -26.56 28.60 26.24
CA PHE A 186 -26.93 27.30 25.62
C PHE A 186 -27.88 27.41 24.41
N SER A 187 -28.52 28.57 24.24
CA SER A 187 -29.42 28.90 23.12
C SER A 187 -28.71 29.18 21.79
N ALA A 188 -27.39 29.42 21.80
CA ALA A 188 -26.61 29.82 20.61
C ALA A 188 -26.09 28.66 19.76
N PHE A 189 -26.32 27.40 20.16
CA PHE A 189 -25.81 26.24 19.45
C PHE A 189 -26.80 25.62 18.46
N PRO A 190 -26.39 25.28 17.23
CA PRO A 190 -27.24 24.57 16.27
C PRO A 190 -27.63 23.21 16.77
N TRP A 191 -28.81 22.69 16.37
CA TRP A 191 -29.43 21.47 16.87
C TRP A 191 -28.55 20.21 16.77
N SER A 192 -27.64 20.13 15.83
CA SER A 192 -26.75 18.98 15.61
C SER A 192 -25.65 18.82 16.68
N THR A 193 -25.28 19.91 17.36
CA THR A 193 -24.23 19.91 18.39
C THR A 193 -24.75 19.74 19.81
N LYS A 194 -26.06 19.88 20.02
CA LYS A 194 -26.69 19.75 21.37
C LYS A 194 -26.63 18.35 21.95
N LYS A 195 -26.61 17.31 21.13
CA LYS A 195 -26.45 15.90 21.59
C LYS A 195 -25.04 15.59 22.09
N CYS A 196 -24.00 16.19 21.52
CA CYS A 196 -22.62 16.02 21.99
C CYS A 196 -22.34 16.82 23.28
N ALA A 197 -22.84 18.04 23.36
CA ALA A 197 -22.67 18.89 24.55
C ALA A 197 -23.33 18.31 25.80
N SER A 198 -24.50 17.65 25.68
CA SER A 198 -25.18 17.02 26.82
C SER A 198 -24.48 15.76 27.37
N ALA A 199 -23.67 15.09 26.56
CA ALA A 199 -22.88 13.92 26.99
C ALA A 199 -21.61 14.34 27.73
N LEU A 200 -21.00 15.45 27.31
CA LEU A 200 -19.82 16.05 27.96
C LEU A 200 -20.14 16.70 29.31
N PHE A 201 -21.31 17.37 29.41
CA PHE A 201 -21.78 18.00 30.67
C PHE A 201 -22.12 16.97 31.75
N ARG A 202 -22.68 15.80 31.40
CA ARG A 202 -22.93 14.73 32.37
C ARG A 202 -21.62 14.10 32.92
N ARG A 203 -20.58 13.96 32.11
CA ARG A 203 -19.27 13.45 32.56
C ARG A 203 -18.50 14.42 33.45
N ALA A 204 -18.71 15.71 33.31
CA ALA A 204 -18.08 16.71 34.16
C ALA A 204 -18.77 16.87 35.51
N ALA A 205 -20.07 16.54 35.62
CA ALA A 205 -20.83 16.58 36.88
C ALA A 205 -20.58 15.35 37.77
N ASP A 206 -20.15 14.22 37.19
CA ASP A 206 -19.80 12.98 37.93
C ASP A 206 -18.33 12.95 38.42
N ALA A 207 -17.56 14.02 38.15
CA ALA A 207 -16.14 14.14 38.52
C ALA A 207 -15.86 15.26 39.55
N LEU A 208 -16.91 15.87 40.14
CA LEU A 208 -16.88 16.77 41.28
C LEU A 208 -17.64 16.18 42.47
#